data_4440c8cc00dcb4cc3f21b6bc1701ce4f
#
_entry.id   4440c8cc00dcb4cc3f21b6bc1701ce4f
#
_cell.length_a   1.000
_cell.length_b   1.000
_cell.length_c   1.000
_cell.angle_alpha   90.00
_cell.angle_beta   90.00
_cell.angle_gamma   90.00
#
_symmetry.space_group_name_H-M   'P 1'
#
loop_
_entity.id
_entity.type
_entity.pdbx_description
1 polymer ?
#
loop_
_entity_poly.entity_id
_entity_poly.type
_entity_poly.pdbx_seq_one_letter_code
_entity_poly.pdbx_strand_id
1 'polypeptide(L)'
;TFTSSKAAGVTLTSRDVTMVRGLMKPGQITGVSPITAAREFIGLGLATQRFGSGFFGNNATPGSVIEVPGQLSPEGAQALKTAWNDIHKGPANGNRLAVLTESAKFSKIALSPEDSQFLETRQATVQDVARLYGVPPHLLADASGSTSWGSGLHEQNVAFSQYSLRPLVTRVEAALTSIMRSEGIAVAYARFDLESMRRVTADRWASYSTAIQTGVLSIDEVRAYEGLAALPDDQGTKHYVPLNLAPVDAEPDF
;
A
#
# COMPACT_ATOMS: atom_id res chain seq x y z
N THR A 1 -18.75 21.26 20.13
CA THR A 1 -19.47 22.03 19.12
C THR A 1 -18.62 22.10 17.87
N PHE A 2 -19.16 21.76 16.72
CA PHE A 2 -18.48 21.82 15.43
C PHE A 2 -19.15 22.91 14.60
N THR A 3 -18.37 23.79 14.02
CA THR A 3 -18.88 24.87 13.16
C THR A 3 -18.40 24.60 11.72
N SER A 4 -19.34 24.51 10.77
CA SER A 4 -18.98 24.38 9.36
C SER A 4 -18.58 25.74 8.80
N SER A 5 -17.41 25.83 8.16
CA SER A 5 -16.96 27.04 7.47
C SER A 5 -17.72 27.34 6.18
N LYS A 6 -18.46 26.36 5.63
CA LYS A 6 -19.20 26.49 4.36
C LYS A 6 -20.71 26.68 4.54
N ALA A 7 -21.27 26.37 5.70
CA ALA A 7 -22.68 26.56 6.02
C ALA A 7 -22.77 27.58 7.15
N ALA A 8 -23.02 28.84 6.83
CA ALA A 8 -23.15 29.89 7.83
C ALA A 8 -24.27 29.53 8.81
N GLY A 9 -23.93 29.36 10.10
CA GLY A 9 -24.89 29.25 11.20
C GLY A 9 -25.33 27.86 11.63
N VAL A 10 -24.80 26.76 11.09
CA VAL A 10 -25.15 25.43 11.59
C VAL A 10 -24.15 25.02 12.69
N THR A 11 -24.65 24.95 13.91
CA THR A 11 -23.91 24.42 15.06
C THR A 11 -24.31 22.96 15.28
N LEU A 12 -23.34 22.04 15.14
CA LEU A 12 -23.53 20.61 15.37
C LEU A 12 -23.11 20.27 16.79
N THR A 13 -23.89 19.43 17.44
CA THR A 13 -23.62 18.91 18.78
C THR A 13 -22.93 17.55 18.71
N SER A 14 -22.53 17.01 19.87
CA SER A 14 -21.99 15.65 19.97
C SER A 14 -23.02 14.54 19.61
N ARG A 15 -24.31 14.88 19.48
CA ARG A 15 -25.35 13.96 19.02
C ARG A 15 -25.40 13.90 17.50
N ASP A 16 -25.06 15.01 16.84
CA ASP A 16 -25.13 15.14 15.38
C ASP A 16 -23.86 14.64 14.68
N VAL A 17 -22.75 14.53 15.41
CA VAL A 17 -21.44 14.17 14.85
C VAL A 17 -20.74 13.14 15.71
N THR A 18 -20.42 12.01 15.12
CA THR A 18 -19.52 11.01 15.70
C THR A 18 -18.15 11.12 15.06
N MET A 19 -17.12 11.29 15.89
CA MET A 19 -15.74 11.45 15.43
C MET A 19 -14.95 10.17 15.64
N VAL A 20 -14.51 9.54 14.54
CA VAL A 20 -13.54 8.45 14.59
C VAL A 20 -12.13 9.05 14.57
N ARG A 21 -11.41 8.92 15.69
CA ARG A 21 -10.10 9.56 15.88
C ARG A 21 -8.99 8.54 15.63
N GLY A 22 -7.92 9.00 14.99
CA GLY A 22 -6.66 8.28 14.90
C GLY A 22 -5.79 8.48 16.15
N LEU A 23 -4.48 8.39 15.98
CA LEU A 23 -3.52 8.70 17.05
C LEU A 23 -3.64 10.17 17.44
N MET A 24 -3.71 10.46 18.73
CA MET A 24 -3.83 11.82 19.27
C MET A 24 -2.57 12.18 20.06
N LYS A 25 -2.18 13.46 20.01
CA LYS A 25 -1.21 14.01 20.96
C LYS A 25 -1.93 14.45 22.25
N PRO A 26 -1.25 14.42 23.39
CA PRO A 26 -1.80 14.96 24.63
C PRO A 26 -2.30 16.40 24.44
N GLY A 27 -3.49 16.71 24.94
CA GLY A 27 -4.10 18.04 24.84
C GLY A 27 -4.76 18.38 23.50
N GLN A 28 -4.73 17.50 22.52
CA GLN A 28 -5.39 17.70 21.21
C GLN A 28 -6.72 16.95 21.15
N ILE A 29 -7.72 17.57 20.50
CA ILE A 29 -9.05 16.97 20.28
C ILE A 29 -9.05 16.20 18.96
N THR A 30 -8.25 16.61 17.98
CA THR A 30 -8.15 16.00 16.65
C THR A 30 -6.99 15.02 16.57
N GLY A 31 -7.12 14.00 15.74
CA GLY A 31 -6.03 13.05 15.44
C GLY A 31 -4.88 13.73 14.70
N VAL A 32 -3.68 13.19 14.88
CA VAL A 32 -2.49 13.61 14.13
C VAL A 32 -2.59 13.07 12.70
N SER A 33 -2.45 13.94 11.72
CA SER A 33 -2.36 13.52 10.33
C SER A 33 -1.03 12.76 10.11
N PRO A 34 -1.06 11.56 9.51
CA PRO A 34 0.16 10.85 9.13
C PRO A 34 1.07 11.69 8.22
N ILE A 35 0.48 12.46 7.30
CA ILE A 35 1.23 13.37 6.42
C ILE A 35 1.98 14.42 7.23
N THR A 36 1.33 15.02 8.23
CA THR A 36 1.99 16.01 9.09
C THR A 36 3.08 15.40 9.95
N ALA A 37 2.86 14.17 10.45
CA ALA A 37 3.86 13.46 11.26
C ALA A 37 5.10 13.10 10.44
N ALA A 38 4.91 12.83 9.16
CA ALA A 38 5.94 12.33 8.25
C ALA A 38 6.43 13.37 7.23
N ARG A 39 6.12 14.64 7.45
CA ARG A 39 6.37 15.72 6.47
C ARG A 39 7.82 15.81 5.99
N GLU A 40 8.79 15.52 6.85
CA GLU A 40 10.21 15.64 6.53
C GLU A 40 10.63 14.59 5.49
N PHE A 41 10.28 13.33 5.70
CA PHE A 41 10.65 12.29 4.72
C PHE A 41 9.76 12.33 3.46
N ILE A 42 8.49 12.74 3.56
CA ILE A 42 7.67 13.02 2.36
C ILE A 42 8.30 14.16 1.56
N GLY A 43 8.77 15.20 2.25
CA GLY A 43 9.51 16.31 1.64
C GLY A 43 10.78 15.85 0.94
N LEU A 44 11.56 14.98 1.57
CA LEU A 44 12.74 14.36 0.97
C LEU A 44 12.38 13.55 -0.28
N GLY A 45 11.35 12.71 -0.23
CA GLY A 45 10.87 11.94 -1.38
C GLY A 45 10.47 12.82 -2.56
N LEU A 46 9.73 13.90 -2.30
CA LEU A 46 9.35 14.88 -3.33
C LEU A 46 10.56 15.63 -3.89
N ALA A 47 11.53 16.00 -3.06
CA ALA A 47 12.77 16.65 -3.49
C ALA A 47 13.59 15.70 -4.38
N THR A 48 13.74 14.45 -3.97
CA THR A 48 14.41 13.40 -4.74
C THR A 48 13.73 13.20 -6.09
N GLN A 49 12.41 13.13 -6.13
CA GLN A 49 11.66 13.00 -7.38
C GLN A 49 11.87 14.20 -8.31
N ARG A 50 11.83 15.42 -7.77
CA ARG A 50 12.09 16.67 -8.55
C ARG A 50 13.51 16.71 -9.08
N PHE A 51 14.48 16.34 -8.24
CA PHE A 51 15.88 16.23 -8.67
C PHE A 51 16.02 15.23 -9.82
N GLY A 52 15.48 14.02 -9.67
CA GLY A 52 15.51 12.99 -10.72
C GLY A 52 14.82 13.44 -12.00
N SER A 53 13.66 14.09 -11.91
CA SER A 53 12.96 14.64 -13.08
C SER A 53 13.79 15.72 -13.80
N GLY A 54 14.47 16.59 -13.05
CA GLY A 54 15.37 17.61 -13.61
C GLY A 54 16.63 16.99 -14.23
N PHE A 55 17.22 16.02 -13.52
CA PHE A 55 18.41 15.32 -13.96
C PHE A 55 18.18 14.54 -15.26
N PHE A 56 17.13 13.71 -15.30
CA PHE A 56 16.81 12.91 -16.51
C PHE A 56 16.12 13.72 -17.60
N GLY A 57 15.32 14.73 -17.26
CA GLY A 57 14.57 15.54 -18.22
C GLY A 57 15.44 16.54 -18.99
N ASN A 58 16.48 17.10 -18.35
CA ASN A 58 17.36 18.10 -18.95
C ASN A 58 18.68 17.53 -19.46
N ASN A 59 18.88 16.18 -19.49
CA ASN A 59 20.19 15.57 -19.74
C ASN A 59 21.29 16.25 -18.88
N ALA A 60 21.01 16.47 -17.61
CA ALA A 60 21.77 17.37 -16.71
C ALA A 60 23.24 16.93 -16.50
N THR A 61 23.57 15.72 -16.83
CA THR A 61 24.95 15.32 -17.05
C THR A 61 25.15 15.28 -18.56
N PRO A 62 26.10 16.03 -19.15
CA PRO A 62 26.46 15.77 -20.51
C PRO A 62 26.86 14.29 -20.57
N GLY A 63 26.07 13.45 -21.26
CA GLY A 63 26.36 12.01 -21.40
C GLY A 63 27.72 11.78 -22.03
N SER A 64 28.38 12.86 -22.44
CA SER A 64 29.68 12.85 -23.10
C SER A 64 30.26 14.26 -23.16
N VAL A 65 31.57 14.34 -23.11
CA VAL A 65 32.35 15.55 -23.28
C VAL A 65 33.23 15.39 -24.52
N ILE A 66 33.28 16.44 -25.33
CA ILE A 66 34.24 16.55 -26.43
C ILE A 66 35.34 17.49 -25.98
N GLU A 67 36.52 16.97 -25.75
CA GLU A 67 37.72 17.75 -25.45
C GLU A 67 38.43 18.10 -26.75
N VAL A 68 38.67 19.37 -26.99
CA VAL A 68 39.41 19.87 -28.15
C VAL A 68 40.70 20.53 -27.66
N PRO A 69 41.87 20.13 -28.18
CA PRO A 69 43.13 20.75 -27.83
C PRO A 69 43.17 22.19 -28.37
N GLY A 70 43.29 23.18 -27.49
CA GLY A 70 43.38 24.59 -27.85
C GLY A 70 42.16 25.41 -27.42
N GLN A 71 42.23 26.73 -27.67
CA GLN A 71 41.12 27.62 -27.39
C GLN A 71 40.18 27.71 -28.60
N LEU A 72 38.94 27.26 -28.41
CA LEU A 72 37.86 27.49 -29.36
C LEU A 72 37.27 28.87 -29.15
N SER A 73 36.96 29.59 -30.22
CA SER A 73 36.14 30.80 -30.11
C SER A 73 34.71 30.41 -29.66
N PRO A 74 33.97 31.36 -29.05
CA PRO A 74 32.56 31.09 -28.68
C PRO A 74 31.70 30.60 -29.83
N GLU A 75 31.93 31.13 -31.05
CA GLU A 75 31.23 30.76 -32.27
C GLU A 75 31.61 29.35 -32.70
N GLY A 76 32.89 28.97 -32.60
CA GLY A 76 33.41 27.62 -32.90
C GLY A 76 32.84 26.59 -31.92
N ALA A 77 32.77 26.91 -30.65
CA ALA A 77 32.16 26.02 -29.64
C ALA A 77 30.67 25.82 -29.91
N GLN A 78 29.94 26.85 -30.30
CA GLN A 78 28.52 26.77 -30.62
C GLN A 78 28.27 25.99 -31.91
N ALA A 79 29.10 26.17 -32.95
CA ALA A 79 29.02 25.41 -34.19
C ALA A 79 29.26 23.91 -33.96
N LEU A 80 30.25 23.53 -33.11
CA LEU A 80 30.53 22.15 -32.75
C LEU A 80 29.35 21.54 -31.99
N LYS A 81 28.77 22.26 -31.03
CA LYS A 81 27.59 21.82 -30.27
C LYS A 81 26.38 21.60 -31.18
N THR A 82 26.14 22.49 -32.12
CA THR A 82 25.03 22.37 -33.09
C THR A 82 25.22 21.17 -33.97
N ALA A 83 26.38 21.04 -34.60
CA ALA A 83 26.72 19.90 -35.49
C ALA A 83 26.61 18.55 -34.76
N TRP A 84 27.05 18.50 -33.49
CA TRP A 84 26.92 17.30 -32.66
C TRP A 84 25.46 16.94 -32.38
N ASN A 85 24.66 17.93 -32.00
CA ASN A 85 23.24 17.73 -31.68
C ASN A 85 22.45 17.29 -32.92
N ASP A 86 22.72 17.86 -34.09
CA ASP A 86 22.02 17.52 -35.32
C ASP A 86 22.23 16.05 -35.76
N ILE A 87 23.40 15.49 -35.43
CA ILE A 87 23.73 14.10 -35.74
C ILE A 87 23.21 13.15 -34.69
N HIS A 88 23.23 13.51 -33.40
CA HIS A 88 23.02 12.58 -32.27
C HIS A 88 21.74 12.84 -31.47
N LYS A 89 20.98 13.90 -31.74
CA LYS A 89 19.75 14.21 -31.03
C LYS A 89 18.61 13.26 -31.45
N GLY A 90 17.96 12.70 -30.45
CA GLY A 90 16.77 11.85 -30.58
C GLY A 90 17.05 10.36 -30.39
N PRO A 91 16.02 9.59 -29.99
CA PRO A 91 16.18 8.17 -29.63
C PRO A 91 16.66 7.28 -30.78
N ALA A 92 16.42 7.67 -32.04
CA ALA A 92 16.83 6.93 -33.21
C ALA A 92 18.31 7.15 -33.62
N ASN A 93 18.95 8.19 -33.06
CA ASN A 93 20.29 8.63 -33.47
C ASN A 93 21.39 8.33 -32.44
N GLY A 94 21.04 7.71 -31.32
CA GLY A 94 21.95 7.49 -30.19
C GLY A 94 23.18 6.60 -30.47
N ASN A 95 23.16 5.81 -31.55
CA ASN A 95 24.25 4.89 -31.94
C ASN A 95 24.96 5.25 -33.25
N ARG A 96 24.82 6.49 -33.74
CA ARG A 96 25.51 6.90 -34.97
C ARG A 96 27.00 7.10 -34.71
N LEU A 97 27.81 6.70 -35.68
CA LEU A 97 29.24 6.88 -35.68
C LEU A 97 29.58 8.38 -35.61
N ALA A 98 30.34 8.79 -34.61
CA ALA A 98 30.86 10.13 -34.50
C ALA A 98 32.29 10.16 -35.09
N VAL A 99 32.54 11.08 -36.01
CA VAL A 99 33.88 11.36 -36.52
C VAL A 99 34.38 12.63 -35.88
N LEU A 100 35.46 12.54 -35.09
CA LEU A 100 36.11 13.68 -34.45
C LEU A 100 37.32 14.06 -35.26
N THR A 101 37.47 15.35 -35.54
CA THR A 101 38.61 15.93 -36.25
C THR A 101 39.52 16.67 -35.26
N GLU A 102 40.73 17.05 -35.67
CA GLU A 102 41.64 17.91 -34.91
C GLU A 102 42.05 17.38 -33.50
N SER A 103 42.28 16.07 -33.40
CA SER A 103 42.69 15.42 -32.14
C SER A 103 41.67 15.57 -30.99
N ALA A 104 40.42 15.88 -31.30
CA ALA A 104 39.34 15.93 -30.29
C ALA A 104 39.12 14.53 -29.72
N LYS A 105 38.95 14.46 -28.40
CA LYS A 105 38.67 13.24 -27.66
C LYS A 105 37.22 13.22 -27.19
N PHE A 106 36.56 12.10 -27.38
CA PHE A 106 35.23 11.84 -26.86
C PHE A 106 35.36 11.03 -25.58
N SER A 107 34.86 11.56 -24.50
CA SER A 107 34.77 10.85 -23.21
C SER A 107 33.31 10.70 -22.83
N LYS A 108 32.86 9.45 -22.69
CA LYS A 108 31.54 9.15 -22.14
C LYS A 108 31.60 9.29 -20.63
N ILE A 109 30.75 10.12 -20.07
CA ILE A 109 30.62 10.21 -18.62
C ILE A 109 29.75 9.02 -18.20
N ALA A 110 30.35 8.05 -17.51
CA ALA A 110 29.61 6.95 -16.93
C ALA A 110 28.71 7.48 -15.79
N LEU A 111 27.58 6.82 -15.56
CA LEU A 111 26.77 7.05 -14.36
C LEU A 111 27.67 6.96 -13.13
N SER A 112 27.65 7.99 -12.29
CA SER A 112 28.44 7.98 -11.06
C SER A 112 27.83 7.00 -10.06
N PRO A 113 28.59 6.52 -9.06
CA PRO A 113 28.04 5.74 -7.96
C PRO A 113 26.87 6.44 -7.25
N GLU A 114 26.88 7.78 -7.23
CA GLU A 114 25.80 8.59 -6.66
C GLU A 114 24.47 8.44 -7.43
N ASP A 115 24.53 8.21 -8.74
CA ASP A 115 23.32 7.96 -9.56
C ASP A 115 22.67 6.61 -9.22
N SER A 116 23.47 5.60 -8.88
CA SER A 116 22.97 4.32 -8.40
C SER A 116 22.32 4.45 -7.02
N GLN A 117 22.88 5.26 -6.11
CA GLN A 117 22.30 5.55 -4.80
C GLN A 117 20.98 6.31 -4.90
N PHE A 118 20.77 7.09 -5.96
CA PHE A 118 19.50 7.74 -6.21
C PHE A 118 18.34 6.75 -6.38
N LEU A 119 18.55 5.67 -7.13
CA LEU A 119 17.54 4.62 -7.31
C LEU A 119 17.24 3.89 -5.99
N GLU A 120 18.24 3.60 -5.20
CA GLU A 120 18.09 3.00 -3.87
C GLU A 120 17.31 3.93 -2.91
N THR A 121 17.62 5.22 -2.93
CA THR A 121 16.89 6.23 -2.14
C THR A 121 15.42 6.30 -2.54
N ARG A 122 15.11 6.18 -3.83
CA ARG A 122 13.73 6.16 -4.31
C ARG A 122 12.97 4.93 -3.83
N GLN A 123 13.61 3.75 -3.84
CA GLN A 123 13.01 2.52 -3.29
C GLN A 123 12.81 2.63 -1.78
N ALA A 124 13.78 3.15 -1.04
CA ALA A 124 13.64 3.40 0.39
C ALA A 124 12.47 4.33 0.70
N THR A 125 12.21 5.35 -0.12
CA THR A 125 11.06 6.25 0.05
C THR A 125 9.73 5.50 -0.04
N VAL A 126 9.57 4.54 -0.96
CA VAL A 126 8.35 3.72 -1.07
C VAL A 126 8.15 2.90 0.20
N GLN A 127 9.22 2.28 0.72
CA GLN A 127 9.16 1.49 1.94
C GLN A 127 8.84 2.34 3.17
N ASP A 128 9.33 3.56 3.25
CA ASP A 128 9.04 4.48 4.35
C ASP A 128 7.57 4.94 4.34
N VAL A 129 7.01 5.20 3.16
CA VAL A 129 5.57 5.48 3.00
C VAL A 129 4.75 4.24 3.38
N ALA A 130 5.16 3.06 2.96
CA ALA A 130 4.53 1.79 3.32
C ALA A 130 4.48 1.61 4.85
N ARG A 131 5.60 1.86 5.55
CA ARG A 131 5.69 1.81 7.02
C ARG A 131 4.79 2.84 7.69
N LEU A 132 4.72 4.07 7.17
CA LEU A 132 3.89 5.13 7.72
C LEU A 132 2.42 4.74 7.79
N TYR A 133 1.92 4.10 6.74
CA TYR A 133 0.53 3.68 6.65
C TYR A 133 0.30 2.25 7.12
N GLY A 134 1.35 1.52 7.49
CA GLY A 134 1.27 0.11 7.87
C GLY A 134 0.81 -0.79 6.73
N VAL A 135 1.12 -0.41 5.48
CA VAL A 135 0.77 -1.17 4.27
C VAL A 135 1.98 -1.98 3.82
N PRO A 136 1.88 -3.30 3.63
CA PRO A 136 2.98 -4.09 3.11
C PRO A 136 3.42 -3.63 1.71
N PRO A 137 4.73 -3.57 1.41
CA PRO A 137 5.24 -3.07 0.13
C PRO A 137 4.68 -3.79 -1.10
N HIS A 138 4.40 -5.11 -1.01
CA HIS A 138 3.83 -5.88 -2.11
C HIS A 138 2.45 -5.37 -2.55
N LEU A 139 1.64 -4.80 -1.64
CA LEU A 139 0.36 -4.18 -1.97
C LEU A 139 0.52 -2.83 -2.71
N LEU A 140 1.71 -2.25 -2.65
CA LEU A 140 2.10 -1.07 -3.42
C LEU A 140 2.81 -1.44 -4.73
N ALA A 141 2.72 -2.71 -5.15
CA ALA A 141 3.43 -3.27 -6.30
C ALA A 141 4.97 -3.15 -6.21
N ASP A 142 5.51 -3.01 -4.99
CA ASP A 142 6.94 -3.08 -4.72
C ASP A 142 7.30 -4.49 -4.25
N ALA A 143 7.85 -5.28 -5.17
CA ALA A 143 8.35 -6.63 -4.90
C ALA A 143 9.85 -6.63 -4.53
N SER A 144 10.50 -5.48 -4.48
CA SER A 144 11.91 -5.36 -4.12
C SER A 144 12.13 -5.80 -2.66
N GLY A 145 12.90 -6.84 -2.47
CA GLY A 145 13.17 -7.42 -1.14
C GLY A 145 12.17 -8.47 -0.65
N SER A 146 11.18 -8.83 -1.45
CA SER A 146 10.28 -9.95 -1.14
C SER A 146 10.92 -11.26 -1.62
N THR A 147 11.51 -12.03 -0.72
CA THR A 147 11.96 -13.41 -0.97
C THR A 147 10.83 -14.44 -0.80
N SER A 148 9.63 -13.97 -0.53
CA SER A 148 8.48 -14.81 -0.18
C SER A 148 7.77 -15.33 -1.41
N TRP A 149 8.03 -16.57 -1.79
CA TRP A 149 7.27 -17.31 -2.78
C TRP A 149 6.10 -18.02 -2.10
N GLY A 150 4.89 -17.90 -2.65
CA GLY A 150 3.72 -18.66 -2.23
C GLY A 150 3.18 -18.31 -0.85
N SER A 151 3.46 -19.11 0.16
CA SER A 151 2.91 -18.95 1.52
C SER A 151 3.27 -17.60 2.20
N GLY A 152 4.42 -17.01 1.87
CA GLY A 152 4.85 -15.76 2.48
C GLY A 152 3.98 -14.55 2.14
N LEU A 153 3.41 -14.47 0.94
CA LEU A 153 2.46 -13.42 0.59
C LEU A 153 1.13 -13.57 1.34
N HIS A 154 0.70 -14.82 1.55
CA HIS A 154 -0.48 -15.10 2.35
C HIS A 154 -0.30 -14.61 3.80
N GLU A 155 0.81 -14.98 4.42
CA GLU A 155 1.13 -14.56 5.79
C GLU A 155 1.23 -13.02 5.92
N GLN A 156 1.80 -12.35 4.93
CA GLN A 156 1.84 -10.89 4.89
C GLN A 156 0.45 -10.26 4.79
N ASN A 157 -0.47 -10.84 4.01
CA ASN A 157 -1.86 -10.38 3.93
C ASN A 157 -2.62 -10.62 5.25
N VAL A 158 -2.38 -11.76 5.91
CA VAL A 158 -2.94 -12.03 7.24
C VAL A 158 -2.42 -11.01 8.26
N ALA A 159 -1.12 -10.76 8.27
CA ALA A 159 -0.49 -9.77 9.15
C ALA A 159 -1.04 -8.36 8.89
N PHE A 160 -1.20 -7.95 7.63
CA PHE A 160 -1.80 -6.67 7.26
C PHE A 160 -3.23 -6.55 7.77
N SER A 161 -4.06 -7.57 7.55
CA SER A 161 -5.43 -7.60 8.05
C SER A 161 -5.48 -7.49 9.58
N GLN A 162 -4.62 -8.21 10.29
CA GLN A 162 -4.64 -8.32 11.74
C GLN A 162 -4.02 -7.11 12.46
N TYR A 163 -2.90 -6.60 11.97
CA TYR A 163 -2.11 -5.59 12.68
C TYR A 163 -2.32 -4.17 12.15
N SER A 164 -2.66 -4.01 10.86
CA SER A 164 -2.87 -2.70 10.26
C SER A 164 -4.33 -2.34 10.09
N LEU A 165 -5.14 -3.21 9.49
CA LEU A 165 -6.56 -2.93 9.23
C LEU A 165 -7.43 -3.08 10.47
N ARG A 166 -7.28 -4.17 11.22
CA ARG A 166 -8.14 -4.47 12.37
C ARG A 166 -8.25 -3.32 13.38
N PRO A 167 -7.15 -2.64 13.79
CA PRO A 167 -7.25 -1.51 14.71
C PRO A 167 -8.04 -0.33 14.16
N LEU A 168 -7.96 -0.07 12.84
CA LEU A 168 -8.72 0.99 12.18
C LEU A 168 -10.20 0.65 12.10
N VAL A 169 -10.50 -0.56 11.64
CA VAL A 169 -11.86 -1.07 11.48
C VAL A 169 -12.58 -1.12 12.82
N THR A 170 -11.93 -1.62 13.89
CA THR A 170 -12.52 -1.69 15.23
C THR A 170 -12.96 -0.32 15.74
N ARG A 171 -12.21 0.75 15.44
CA ARG A 171 -12.62 2.12 15.81
C ARG A 171 -13.88 2.56 15.06
N VAL A 172 -14.00 2.22 13.78
CA VAL A 172 -15.19 2.50 12.97
C VAL A 172 -16.38 1.67 13.47
N GLU A 173 -16.18 0.38 13.72
CA GLU A 173 -17.18 -0.53 14.30
C GLU A 173 -17.73 0.01 15.64
N ALA A 174 -16.85 0.43 16.52
CA ALA A 174 -17.23 1.01 17.82
C ALA A 174 -18.05 2.30 17.65
N ALA A 175 -17.65 3.16 16.71
CA ALA A 175 -18.37 4.40 16.42
C ALA A 175 -19.77 4.12 15.85
N LEU A 176 -19.87 3.24 14.85
CA LEU A 176 -21.15 2.83 14.27
C LEU A 176 -22.07 2.14 15.27
N THR A 177 -21.52 1.25 16.11
CA THR A 177 -22.26 0.59 17.19
C THR A 177 -22.78 1.61 18.21
N SER A 178 -21.98 2.64 18.53
CA SER A 178 -22.40 3.73 19.43
C SER A 178 -23.57 4.54 18.83
N ILE A 179 -23.52 4.83 17.51
CA ILE A 179 -24.61 5.52 16.82
C ILE A 179 -25.88 4.67 16.86
N MET A 180 -25.81 3.39 16.52
CA MET A 180 -26.98 2.50 16.56
C MET A 180 -27.62 2.44 17.96
N ARG A 181 -26.81 2.39 19.00
CA ARG A 181 -27.30 2.42 20.39
C ARG A 181 -27.97 3.75 20.76
N SER A 182 -27.45 4.88 20.27
CA SER A 182 -28.06 6.20 20.51
C SER A 182 -29.40 6.35 19.80
N GLU A 183 -29.62 5.64 18.69
CA GLU A 183 -30.88 5.58 17.96
C GLU A 183 -31.87 4.51 18.51
N GLY A 184 -31.56 3.90 19.67
CA GLY A 184 -32.43 2.94 20.33
C GLY A 184 -32.30 1.49 19.84
N ILE A 185 -31.34 1.18 18.97
CA ILE A 185 -31.07 -0.17 18.49
C ILE A 185 -30.07 -0.86 19.42
N ALA A 186 -30.53 -1.27 20.60
CA ALA A 186 -29.65 -1.70 21.69
C ALA A 186 -28.93 -3.04 21.43
N VAL A 187 -29.49 -3.91 20.60
CA VAL A 187 -28.98 -5.28 20.36
C VAL A 187 -28.07 -5.37 19.12
N ALA A 188 -28.03 -4.32 18.31
CA ALA A 188 -27.21 -4.31 17.08
C ALA A 188 -25.76 -3.89 17.34
N TYR A 189 -24.87 -4.45 16.56
CA TYR A 189 -23.47 -4.05 16.48
C TYR A 189 -23.02 -4.02 15.01
N ALA A 190 -22.08 -3.13 14.71
CA ALA A 190 -21.44 -3.08 13.41
C ALA A 190 -20.18 -3.94 13.43
N ARG A 191 -19.99 -4.77 12.43
CA ARG A 191 -18.78 -5.56 12.25
C ARG A 191 -18.41 -5.64 10.77
N PHE A 192 -17.14 -5.38 10.47
CA PHE A 192 -16.59 -5.61 9.13
C PHE A 192 -16.10 -7.05 9.00
N ASP A 193 -16.43 -7.67 7.90
CA ASP A 193 -15.88 -8.98 7.55
C ASP A 193 -14.49 -8.81 6.91
N LEU A 194 -13.46 -9.18 7.65
CA LEU A 194 -12.08 -9.20 7.17
C LEU A 194 -11.62 -10.63 6.80
N GLU A 195 -12.45 -11.64 6.98
CA GLU A 195 -12.06 -13.03 6.70
C GLU A 195 -11.80 -13.27 5.21
N SER A 196 -12.55 -12.58 4.34
CA SER A 196 -12.33 -12.63 2.89
C SER A 196 -10.93 -12.17 2.46
N MET A 197 -10.30 -11.29 3.26
CA MET A 197 -8.94 -10.79 3.01
C MET A 197 -7.84 -11.68 3.61
N ARG A 198 -8.19 -12.51 4.59
CA ARG A 198 -7.23 -13.30 5.37
C ARG A 198 -6.96 -14.67 4.79
N ARG A 199 -7.93 -15.25 4.09
CA ARG A 199 -7.86 -16.64 3.64
C ARG A 199 -7.98 -16.77 2.14
N VAL A 200 -7.10 -17.59 1.57
CA VAL A 200 -7.28 -18.09 0.22
C VAL A 200 -8.59 -18.91 0.19
N THR A 201 -9.32 -18.83 -0.91
CA THR A 201 -10.62 -19.50 -1.05
C THR A 201 -10.55 -20.99 -0.69
N ALA A 202 -9.49 -21.69 -1.08
CA ALA A 202 -9.28 -23.10 -0.76
C ALA A 202 -9.18 -23.37 0.75
N ASP A 203 -8.40 -22.54 1.47
CA ASP A 203 -8.22 -22.68 2.92
C ASP A 203 -9.51 -22.35 3.68
N ARG A 204 -10.31 -21.43 3.15
CA ARG A 204 -11.62 -21.07 3.70
C ARG A 204 -12.59 -22.24 3.59
N TRP A 205 -12.68 -22.87 2.43
CA TRP A 205 -13.52 -24.06 2.24
C TRP A 205 -13.07 -25.24 3.09
N ALA A 206 -11.77 -25.47 3.24
CA ALA A 206 -11.24 -26.52 4.12
C ALA A 206 -11.62 -26.24 5.59
N SER A 207 -11.54 -24.98 6.03
CA SER A 207 -11.96 -24.56 7.38
C SER A 207 -13.46 -24.76 7.60
N TYR A 208 -14.31 -24.44 6.63
CA TYR A 208 -15.74 -24.68 6.71
C TYR A 208 -16.06 -26.17 6.78
N SER A 209 -15.41 -26.98 5.94
CA SER A 209 -15.57 -28.43 6.00
C SER A 209 -15.26 -28.98 7.40
N THR A 210 -14.15 -28.53 8.00
CA THR A 210 -13.78 -28.91 9.36
C THR A 210 -14.81 -28.42 10.38
N ALA A 211 -15.26 -27.17 10.28
CA ALA A 211 -16.24 -26.60 11.21
C ALA A 211 -17.60 -27.32 11.16
N ILE A 212 -18.05 -27.72 9.96
CA ILE A 212 -19.27 -28.54 9.80
C ILE A 212 -19.07 -29.92 10.39
N GLN A 213 -17.94 -30.57 10.09
CA GLN A 213 -17.63 -31.93 10.58
C GLN A 213 -17.50 -31.99 12.11
N THR A 214 -17.03 -30.92 12.74
CA THR A 214 -16.90 -30.83 14.20
C THR A 214 -18.15 -30.30 14.89
N GLY A 215 -19.21 -30.02 14.15
CA GLY A 215 -20.46 -29.48 14.70
C GLY A 215 -20.40 -28.05 15.19
N VAL A 216 -19.32 -27.31 14.90
CA VAL A 216 -19.16 -25.89 15.29
C VAL A 216 -20.06 -24.98 14.48
N LEU A 217 -20.24 -25.30 13.18
CA LEU A 217 -21.11 -24.55 12.26
C LEU A 217 -22.08 -25.51 11.55
N SER A 218 -23.28 -25.02 11.30
CA SER A 218 -24.22 -25.66 10.39
C SER A 218 -23.92 -25.28 8.94
N ILE A 219 -24.50 -26.01 7.99
CA ILE A 219 -24.37 -25.72 6.55
C ILE A 219 -24.94 -24.33 6.23
N ASP A 220 -26.09 -23.98 6.80
CA ASP A 220 -26.74 -22.69 6.55
C ASP A 220 -25.98 -21.51 7.14
N GLU A 221 -25.31 -21.67 8.27
CA GLU A 221 -24.42 -20.65 8.81
C GLU A 221 -23.24 -20.39 7.88
N VAL A 222 -22.62 -21.45 7.33
CA VAL A 222 -21.57 -21.30 6.32
C VAL A 222 -22.09 -20.65 5.05
N ARG A 223 -23.29 -21.03 4.59
CA ARG A 223 -23.93 -20.39 3.43
C ARG A 223 -24.19 -18.90 3.67
N ALA A 224 -24.64 -18.55 4.87
CA ALA A 224 -24.86 -17.17 5.26
C ALA A 224 -23.56 -16.35 5.26
N TYR A 225 -22.43 -16.91 5.72
CA TYR A 225 -21.11 -16.27 5.63
C TYR A 225 -20.67 -16.01 4.18
N GLU A 226 -21.05 -16.85 3.25
CA GLU A 226 -20.77 -16.67 1.81
C GLU A 226 -21.86 -15.89 1.05
N GLY A 227 -22.85 -15.36 1.77
CA GLY A 227 -23.95 -14.59 1.15
C GLY A 227 -24.91 -15.48 0.34
N LEU A 228 -24.92 -16.78 0.57
CA LEU A 228 -25.81 -17.74 -0.09
C LEU A 228 -27.11 -17.90 0.70
N ALA A 229 -28.23 -18.15 0.00
CA ALA A 229 -29.50 -18.45 0.64
C ALA A 229 -29.44 -19.76 1.43
N ALA A 230 -30.20 -19.85 2.52
CA ALA A 230 -30.36 -21.08 3.29
C ALA A 230 -30.90 -22.23 2.41
N LEU A 231 -30.66 -23.47 2.81
CA LEU A 231 -31.24 -24.63 2.14
C LEU A 231 -32.74 -24.73 2.42
N PRO A 232 -33.53 -25.24 1.47
CA PRO A 232 -34.96 -25.44 1.69
C PRO A 232 -35.22 -26.46 2.81
N ASP A 233 -36.38 -26.34 3.44
CA ASP A 233 -36.91 -27.31 4.42
C ASP A 233 -35.99 -27.52 5.64
N ASP A 234 -35.28 -26.48 6.09
CA ASP A 234 -34.36 -26.50 7.25
C ASP A 234 -33.26 -27.57 7.16
N GLN A 235 -32.95 -28.06 5.97
CA GLN A 235 -31.95 -29.12 5.76
C GLN A 235 -30.53 -28.68 6.18
N GLY A 236 -30.25 -27.40 6.12
CA GLY A 236 -28.94 -26.83 6.43
C GLY A 236 -28.74 -26.40 7.88
N THR A 237 -29.77 -26.43 8.72
CA THR A 237 -29.72 -25.92 10.10
C THR A 237 -29.09 -26.90 11.10
N LYS A 238 -28.97 -28.18 10.73
CA LYS A 238 -28.47 -29.24 11.62
C LYS A 238 -26.97 -29.15 11.80
N HIS A 239 -26.55 -29.32 13.06
CA HIS A 239 -25.15 -29.52 13.41
C HIS A 239 -24.83 -31.00 13.40
N TYR A 240 -23.69 -31.35 12.81
CA TYR A 240 -23.25 -32.77 12.73
C TYR A 240 -22.11 -32.96 13.73
N VAL A 241 -22.18 -34.06 14.50
CA VAL A 241 -21.11 -34.46 15.42
C VAL A 241 -20.51 -35.75 14.88
N PRO A 242 -19.18 -35.88 14.80
CA PRO A 242 -18.54 -37.16 14.42
C PRO A 242 -18.94 -38.28 15.38
N LEU A 243 -19.36 -39.42 14.84
CA LEU A 243 -19.79 -40.58 15.64
C LEU A 243 -18.65 -41.19 16.47
N ASN A 244 -17.40 -40.85 16.17
CA ASN A 244 -16.22 -41.33 16.88
C ASN A 244 -15.78 -40.43 18.04
N LEU A 245 -16.52 -39.33 18.32
CA LEU A 245 -16.26 -38.47 19.47
C LEU A 245 -17.28 -38.78 20.57
N ALA A 246 -16.78 -39.28 21.69
CA ALA A 246 -17.56 -39.41 22.91
C ALA A 246 -17.12 -38.34 23.93
N PRO A 247 -18.02 -37.85 24.80
CA PRO A 247 -17.62 -37.04 25.95
C PRO A 247 -16.58 -37.79 26.79
N VAL A 248 -15.61 -37.04 27.35
CA VAL A 248 -14.51 -37.62 28.15
C VAL A 248 -15.03 -38.36 29.39
N ASP A 249 -16.21 -37.98 29.83
CA ASP A 249 -16.93 -38.52 30.99
C ASP A 249 -18.07 -39.50 30.62
N ALA A 250 -18.20 -39.85 29.36
CA ALA A 250 -19.10 -40.90 28.95
C ALA A 250 -18.55 -42.25 29.42
N GLU A 251 -19.30 -42.95 30.27
CA GLU A 251 -19.00 -44.35 30.60
C GLU A 251 -19.06 -45.18 29.31
N PRO A 252 -18.05 -46.00 29.01
CA PRO A 252 -18.11 -46.89 27.86
C PRO A 252 -19.26 -47.88 28.04
N ASP A 253 -20.27 -47.81 27.19
CA ASP A 253 -21.29 -48.87 27.07
C ASP A 253 -20.61 -50.14 26.57
N PHE A 254 -20.30 -51.04 27.48
CA PHE A 254 -19.83 -52.39 27.20
C PHE A 254 -21.00 -53.37 27.22
#